data_6220a633e923f34398ba813cc26966ed
#
_entry.id   6220a633e923f34398ba813cc26966ed
#
_cell.length_a   1.000
_cell.length_b   1.000
_cell.length_c   1.000
_cell.angle_alpha   90.00
_cell.angle_beta   90.00
_cell.angle_gamma   90.00
#
_symmetry.space_group_name_H-M   'P 1'
#
loop_
_entity.id
_entity.type
_entity.pdbx_description
1 polymer ?
#
loop_
_entity_poly.entity_id
_entity_poly.type
_entity_poly.pdbx_seq_one_letter_code
_entity_poly.pdbx_strand_id
1 'polypeptide(L)'
;MARKIVYWITTAFACLALFGSLSYLTGSAEVVAGFAKAGYPQHLRIVLGIAKPIAAIVLLLPGFALLKEWAYAGVTFALVMATISSYLSGEGVKAILPPVILVLLAVSYFTRPPSRRLVGNRFGLMTGRESNAPARIVG
;
A
#
# COMPACT_ATOMS: atom_id res chain seq x y z
N MET A 1 -7.64 21.38 0.09
CA MET A 1 -8.61 20.78 -0.85
C MET A 1 -7.93 19.92 -1.89
N ALA A 2 -7.01 20.47 -2.68
CA ALA A 2 -6.30 19.71 -3.71
C ALA A 2 -5.60 18.45 -3.19
N ARG A 3 -4.99 18.55 -2.02
CA ARG A 3 -4.30 17.41 -1.39
C ARG A 3 -5.21 16.23 -1.10
N LYS A 4 -6.44 16.49 -0.63
CA LYS A 4 -7.43 15.44 -0.39
C LYS A 4 -7.89 14.78 -1.68
N ILE A 5 -8.08 15.58 -2.72
CA ILE A 5 -8.49 15.10 -4.04
C ILE A 5 -7.40 14.19 -4.62
N VAL A 6 -6.14 14.63 -4.57
CA VAL A 6 -5.00 13.84 -5.04
C VAL A 6 -4.90 12.53 -4.26
N TYR A 7 -5.04 12.58 -2.94
CA TYR A 7 -5.03 11.37 -2.11
C TYR A 7 -6.10 10.37 -2.54
N TRP A 8 -7.34 10.81 -2.69
CA TRP A 8 -8.44 9.93 -3.05
C TRP A 8 -8.32 9.37 -4.46
N ILE A 9 -7.89 10.19 -5.42
CA ILE A 9 -7.67 9.74 -6.80
C ILE A 9 -6.56 8.69 -6.85
N THR A 10 -5.41 8.98 -6.27
CA THR A 10 -4.27 8.05 -6.30
C THR A 10 -4.57 6.77 -5.51
N THR A 11 -5.27 6.88 -4.40
CA THR A 11 -5.68 5.71 -3.61
C THR A 11 -6.69 4.86 -4.38
N ALA A 12 -7.66 5.47 -5.04
CA ALA A 12 -8.65 4.76 -5.84
C ALA A 12 -7.98 3.98 -6.98
N PHE A 13 -7.06 4.60 -7.71
CA PHE A 13 -6.31 3.92 -8.77
C PHE A 13 -5.44 2.79 -8.25
N ALA A 14 -4.75 3.01 -7.13
CA ALA A 14 -3.94 1.98 -6.50
C ALA A 14 -4.80 0.80 -6.05
N CYS A 15 -5.93 1.07 -5.41
CA CYS A 15 -6.86 0.02 -4.98
C CYS A 15 -7.46 -0.76 -6.16
N LEU A 16 -7.80 -0.07 -7.23
CA LEU A 16 -8.31 -0.72 -8.44
C LEU A 16 -7.25 -1.68 -9.01
N ALA A 17 -6.00 -1.24 -9.07
CA ALA A 17 -4.90 -2.08 -9.51
C ALA A 17 -4.66 -3.27 -8.58
N LEU A 18 -4.80 -3.08 -7.26
CA LEU A 18 -4.67 -4.16 -6.29
C LEU A 18 -5.81 -5.17 -6.41
N PHE A 19 -7.04 -4.73 -6.66
CA PHE A 19 -8.15 -5.63 -6.92
C PHE A 19 -7.97 -6.43 -8.21
N GLY A 20 -7.23 -5.90 -9.19
CA GLY A 20 -6.85 -6.63 -10.38
C GLY A 20 -6.10 -7.92 -10.08
N SER A 21 -5.45 -8.02 -8.92
CA SER A 21 -4.76 -9.24 -8.50
C SER A 21 -5.70 -10.42 -8.20
N LEU A 22 -7.01 -10.18 -8.10
CA LEU A 22 -7.98 -11.28 -8.00
C LEU A 22 -7.88 -12.22 -9.20
N SER A 23 -7.44 -11.74 -10.37
CA SER A 23 -7.17 -12.58 -11.53
C SER A 23 -6.10 -13.64 -11.25
N TYR A 24 -5.23 -13.43 -10.28
CA TYR A 24 -4.22 -14.41 -9.88
C TYR A 24 -4.85 -15.69 -9.30
N LEU A 25 -6.04 -15.56 -8.72
CA LEU A 25 -6.76 -16.70 -8.16
C LEU A 25 -7.44 -17.56 -9.24
N THR A 26 -7.69 -16.98 -10.41
CA THR A 26 -8.37 -17.71 -11.51
C THR A 26 -7.52 -18.83 -12.11
N GLY A 27 -6.19 -18.75 -11.93
CA GLY A 27 -5.30 -19.77 -12.45
C GLY A 27 -5.23 -19.81 -13.98
N SER A 28 -5.52 -18.70 -14.66
CA SER A 28 -5.43 -18.63 -16.12
C SER A 28 -4.01 -18.98 -16.58
N ALA A 29 -3.89 -19.60 -17.76
CA ALA A 29 -2.61 -20.03 -18.29
C ALA A 29 -1.60 -18.89 -18.39
N GLU A 30 -2.07 -17.69 -18.74
CA GLU A 30 -1.23 -16.50 -18.84
C GLU A 30 -0.63 -16.10 -17.47
N VAL A 31 -1.46 -16.09 -16.43
CA VAL A 31 -1.02 -15.73 -15.06
C VAL A 31 -0.06 -16.77 -14.51
N VAL A 32 -0.39 -18.05 -14.67
CA VAL A 32 0.47 -19.17 -14.23
C VAL A 32 1.83 -19.11 -14.94
N ALA A 33 1.82 -18.88 -16.26
CA ALA A 33 3.05 -18.75 -17.03
C ALA A 33 3.88 -17.55 -16.62
N GLY A 34 3.23 -16.41 -16.31
CA GLY A 34 3.89 -15.20 -15.85
C GLY A 34 4.65 -15.41 -14.53
N PHE A 35 4.01 -16.06 -13.56
CA PHE A 35 4.67 -16.39 -12.29
C PHE A 35 5.82 -17.40 -12.46
N ALA A 36 5.61 -18.41 -13.31
CA ALA A 36 6.64 -19.39 -13.62
C ALA A 36 7.85 -18.74 -14.29
N LYS A 37 7.61 -17.82 -15.24
CA LYS A 37 8.66 -17.08 -15.93
C LYS A 37 9.45 -16.19 -14.98
N ALA A 38 8.78 -15.60 -14.00
CA ALA A 38 9.43 -14.78 -12.97
C ALA A 38 10.17 -15.63 -11.92
N GLY A 39 10.05 -16.96 -11.96
CA GLY A 39 10.70 -17.84 -10.99
C GLY A 39 9.95 -17.95 -9.68
N TYR A 40 8.70 -17.51 -9.60
CA TYR A 40 7.92 -17.59 -8.39
C TYR A 40 7.11 -18.88 -8.30
N PRO A 41 6.99 -19.46 -7.09
CA PRO A 41 6.15 -20.64 -6.90
C PRO A 41 4.67 -20.29 -7.02
N GLN A 42 3.85 -21.27 -7.41
CA GLN A 42 2.41 -21.05 -7.64
C GLN A 42 1.64 -20.68 -6.36
N HIS A 43 2.08 -21.17 -5.20
CA HIS A 43 1.43 -20.77 -3.94
C HIS A 43 1.58 -19.27 -3.64
N LEU A 44 2.68 -18.65 -4.08
CA LEU A 44 2.86 -17.21 -3.94
C LEU A 44 1.81 -16.42 -4.74
N ARG A 45 1.45 -16.93 -5.92
CA ARG A 45 0.38 -16.36 -6.74
C ARG A 45 -0.94 -16.27 -5.96
N ILE A 46 -1.30 -17.36 -5.28
CA ILE A 46 -2.52 -17.43 -4.48
C ILE A 46 -2.45 -16.46 -3.30
N VAL A 47 -1.33 -16.46 -2.57
CA VAL A 47 -1.11 -15.57 -1.43
C VAL A 47 -1.24 -14.09 -1.86
N LEU A 48 -0.60 -13.70 -2.95
CA LEU A 48 -0.69 -12.33 -3.45
C LEU A 48 -2.10 -11.99 -3.96
N GLY A 49 -2.78 -12.95 -4.58
CA GLY A 49 -4.15 -12.78 -5.04
C GLY A 49 -5.14 -12.51 -3.92
N ILE A 50 -4.86 -12.98 -2.72
CA ILE A 50 -5.66 -12.72 -1.52
C ILE A 50 -5.16 -11.48 -0.77
N ALA A 51 -3.86 -11.35 -0.59
CA ALA A 51 -3.27 -10.29 0.23
C ALA A 51 -3.47 -8.89 -0.36
N LYS A 52 -3.34 -8.74 -1.68
CA LYS A 52 -3.50 -7.42 -2.32
C LYS A 52 -4.91 -6.84 -2.21
N PRO A 53 -5.99 -7.60 -2.47
CA PRO A 53 -7.35 -7.07 -2.23
C PRO A 53 -7.59 -6.72 -0.75
N ILE A 54 -7.08 -7.51 0.17
CA ILE A 54 -7.17 -7.21 1.61
C ILE A 54 -6.46 -5.89 1.91
N ALA A 55 -5.26 -5.69 1.37
CA ALA A 55 -4.54 -4.43 1.53
C ALA A 55 -5.33 -3.24 0.95
N ALA A 56 -5.96 -3.41 -0.21
CA ALA A 56 -6.80 -2.38 -0.80
C ALA A 56 -7.97 -2.01 0.12
N ILE A 57 -8.64 -3.00 0.70
CA ILE A 57 -9.73 -2.77 1.65
C ILE A 57 -9.23 -2.01 2.88
N VAL A 58 -8.09 -2.41 3.44
CA VAL A 58 -7.49 -1.73 4.60
C VAL A 58 -7.15 -0.27 4.28
N LEU A 59 -6.66 0.02 3.07
CA LEU A 59 -6.37 1.39 2.65
C LEU A 59 -7.62 2.26 2.55
N LEU A 60 -8.75 1.67 2.18
CA LEU A 60 -10.02 2.39 2.04
C LEU A 60 -10.74 2.61 3.37
N LEU A 61 -10.59 1.70 4.32
CA LEU A 61 -11.29 1.79 5.60
C LEU A 61 -10.80 2.97 6.44
N PRO A 62 -11.71 3.67 7.12
CA PRO A 62 -11.32 4.68 8.11
C PRO A 62 -10.75 4.00 9.36
N GLY A 63 -9.86 4.69 10.07
CA GLY A 63 -9.21 4.10 11.24
C GLY A 63 -8.07 3.15 10.88
N PHE A 64 -7.69 2.28 11.79
CA PHE A 64 -6.66 1.25 11.58
C PHE A 64 -5.34 1.80 11.01
N ALA A 65 -4.83 2.88 11.60
CA ALA A 65 -3.63 3.55 11.09
C ALA A 65 -2.43 2.61 11.00
N LEU A 66 -2.25 1.73 11.98
CA LEU A 66 -1.16 0.75 12.00
C LEU A 66 -1.28 -0.26 10.84
N LEU A 67 -2.49 -0.79 10.62
CA LEU A 67 -2.73 -1.71 9.51
C LEU A 67 -2.50 -1.04 8.16
N LYS A 68 -2.82 0.26 8.05
CA LYS A 68 -2.53 1.03 6.83
C LYS A 68 -1.04 1.15 6.57
N GLU A 69 -0.24 1.41 7.60
CA GLU A 69 1.22 1.44 7.46
C GLU A 69 1.75 0.10 6.96
N TRP A 70 1.25 -0.99 7.52
CA TRP A 70 1.63 -2.33 7.10
C TRP A 70 1.18 -2.63 5.68
N ALA A 71 -0.03 -2.21 5.30
CA ALA A 71 -0.53 -2.36 3.94
C ALA A 71 0.33 -1.60 2.93
N TYR A 72 0.65 -0.33 3.21
CA TYR A 72 1.54 0.45 2.35
C TYR A 72 2.92 -0.18 2.22
N ALA A 73 3.50 -0.63 3.34
CA ALA A 73 4.81 -1.28 3.33
C ALA A 73 4.79 -2.59 2.52
N GLY A 74 3.81 -3.45 2.80
CA GLY A 74 3.68 -4.75 2.12
C GLY A 74 3.46 -4.61 0.62
N VAL A 75 2.55 -3.72 0.23
CA VAL A 75 2.29 -3.45 -1.19
C VAL A 75 3.51 -2.82 -1.86
N THR A 76 4.22 -1.94 -1.18
CA THR A 76 5.46 -1.34 -1.69
C THR A 76 6.49 -2.42 -2.01
N PHE A 77 6.74 -3.32 -1.07
CA PHE A 77 7.67 -4.44 -1.31
C PHE A 77 7.22 -5.32 -2.46
N ALA A 78 5.93 -5.66 -2.51
CA ALA A 78 5.39 -6.48 -3.59
C ALA A 78 5.55 -5.82 -4.96
N LEU A 79 5.35 -4.51 -5.05
CA LEU A 79 5.50 -3.76 -6.29
C LEU A 79 6.96 -3.59 -6.70
N VAL A 80 7.88 -3.40 -5.74
CA VAL A 80 9.31 -3.36 -6.02
C VAL A 80 9.76 -4.71 -6.58
N MET A 81 9.36 -5.81 -5.94
CA MET A 81 9.69 -7.15 -6.42
C MET A 81 9.08 -7.41 -7.80
N ALA A 82 7.84 -7.00 -8.01
CA ALA A 82 7.18 -7.13 -9.31
C ALA A 82 7.91 -6.33 -10.40
N THR A 83 8.36 -5.13 -10.09
CA THR A 83 9.13 -4.29 -11.02
C THR A 83 10.42 -4.96 -11.43
N ILE A 84 11.19 -5.46 -10.45
CA ILE A 84 12.44 -6.15 -10.70
C ILE A 84 12.20 -7.42 -11.53
N SER A 85 11.21 -8.21 -11.14
CA SER A 85 10.89 -9.46 -11.84
C SER A 85 10.44 -9.23 -13.28
N SER A 86 9.58 -8.25 -13.51
CA SER A 86 9.11 -7.93 -14.86
C SER A 86 10.24 -7.41 -15.76
N TYR A 87 11.16 -6.63 -15.17
CA TYR A 87 12.32 -6.14 -15.91
C TYR A 87 13.25 -7.28 -16.29
N LEU A 88 13.58 -8.17 -15.35
CA LEU A 88 14.45 -9.30 -15.58
C LEU A 88 13.84 -10.35 -16.52
N SER A 89 12.52 -10.49 -16.49
CA SER A 89 11.80 -11.41 -17.36
C SER A 89 11.59 -10.88 -18.78
N GLY A 90 11.95 -9.64 -19.04
CA GLY A 90 11.86 -9.03 -20.38
C GLY A 90 10.42 -8.85 -20.85
N GLU A 91 9.49 -8.49 -19.93
CA GLU A 91 8.06 -8.35 -20.27
C GLU A 91 7.72 -7.10 -21.08
N GLY A 92 8.72 -6.28 -21.41
CA GLY A 92 8.48 -5.10 -22.25
C GLY A 92 7.55 -4.09 -21.62
N VAL A 93 6.48 -3.74 -22.30
CA VAL A 93 5.51 -2.72 -21.86
C VAL A 93 4.86 -3.07 -20.52
N LYS A 94 4.64 -4.34 -20.25
CA LYS A 94 4.02 -4.80 -18.98
C LYS A 94 4.90 -4.48 -17.78
N ALA A 95 6.22 -4.37 -17.95
CA ALA A 95 7.15 -4.02 -16.89
C ALA A 95 6.97 -2.59 -16.37
N ILE A 96 6.25 -1.73 -17.07
CA ILE A 96 5.98 -0.36 -16.67
C ILE A 96 4.87 -0.29 -15.63
N LEU A 97 3.94 -1.23 -15.63
CA LEU A 97 2.77 -1.22 -14.73
C LEU A 97 3.13 -1.20 -13.23
N PRO A 98 3.98 -2.10 -12.71
CA PRO A 98 4.31 -2.07 -11.28
C PRO A 98 4.94 -0.76 -10.81
N PRO A 99 5.93 -0.16 -11.52
CA PRO A 99 6.47 1.12 -11.08
C PRO A 99 5.47 2.28 -11.14
N VAL A 100 4.55 2.27 -12.10
CA VAL A 100 3.48 3.29 -12.16
C VAL A 100 2.57 3.17 -10.93
N ILE A 101 2.15 1.97 -10.59
CA ILE A 101 1.33 1.72 -9.40
C ILE A 101 2.10 2.10 -8.13
N LEU A 102 3.40 1.83 -8.09
CA LEU A 102 4.26 2.20 -6.97
C LEU A 102 4.32 3.73 -6.78
N VAL A 103 4.44 4.49 -7.86
CA VAL A 103 4.41 5.95 -7.81
C VAL A 103 3.06 6.44 -7.30
N LEU A 104 1.95 5.89 -7.81
CA LEU A 104 0.61 6.22 -7.32
C LEU A 104 0.45 5.93 -5.83
N LEU A 105 0.96 4.79 -5.39
CA LEU A 105 0.93 4.41 -3.98
C LEU A 105 1.77 5.37 -3.13
N ALA A 106 2.94 5.77 -3.59
CA ALA A 106 3.80 6.73 -2.91
C ALA A 106 3.11 8.10 -2.79
N VAL A 107 2.49 8.59 -3.86
CA VAL A 107 1.72 9.84 -3.84
C VAL A 107 0.57 9.72 -2.84
N SER A 108 -0.16 8.61 -2.85
CA SER A 108 -1.23 8.34 -1.88
C SER A 108 -0.70 8.40 -0.45
N TYR A 109 0.43 7.77 -0.19
CA TYR A 109 1.04 7.75 1.14
C TYR A 109 1.41 9.15 1.64
N PHE A 110 2.08 9.94 0.81
CA PHE A 110 2.54 11.27 1.20
C PHE A 110 1.42 12.31 1.27
N THR A 111 0.32 12.10 0.55
CA THR A 111 -0.83 13.02 0.55
C THR A 111 -1.91 12.62 1.56
N ARG A 112 -1.68 11.57 2.35
CA ARG A 112 -2.66 11.15 3.35
C ARG A 112 -3.09 12.29 4.28
N PRO A 113 -4.40 12.43 4.54
CA PRO A 113 -4.87 13.39 5.54
C PRO A 113 -4.34 13.04 6.94
N PRO A 114 -4.18 14.03 7.84
CA PRO A 114 -3.69 13.79 9.20
C PRO A 114 -4.49 12.73 9.97
N SER A 115 -5.79 12.65 9.73
CA SER A 115 -6.67 11.65 10.36
C SER A 115 -6.32 10.20 10.02
N ARG A 116 -5.57 10.00 8.92
CA ARG A 116 -5.18 8.66 8.45
C ARG A 116 -3.71 8.34 8.68
N ARG A 117 -3.00 9.23 9.38
CA ARG A 117 -1.58 9.03 9.72
C ARG A 117 -1.43 8.43 11.10
N LEU A 118 -0.47 7.52 11.23
CA LEU A 118 -0.21 6.88 12.51
C LEU A 118 0.53 7.79 13.48
N VAL A 119 1.51 8.54 12.99
CA VAL A 119 2.52 9.16 13.82
C VAL A 119 2.11 10.46 14.49
N GLY A 120 1.24 11.23 13.88
CA GLY A 120 0.94 12.56 14.34
C GLY A 120 0.21 12.63 15.67
N ASN A 121 -0.68 11.68 15.93
CA ASN A 121 -1.57 11.78 17.08
C ASN A 121 -1.04 11.17 18.38
N ARG A 122 -0.36 10.06 18.30
CA ARG A 122 0.12 9.39 19.51
C ARG A 122 1.32 10.08 20.12
N PHE A 123 2.21 10.57 19.29
CA PHE A 123 3.37 11.30 19.77
C PHE A 123 2.98 12.68 20.33
N GLY A 124 2.03 13.36 19.65
CA GLY A 124 1.50 14.62 20.12
C GLY A 124 0.75 14.52 21.45
N LEU A 125 0.02 13.42 21.66
CA LEU A 125 -0.66 13.17 22.93
C LEU A 125 0.31 12.88 24.08
N MET A 126 1.42 12.21 23.79
CA MET A 126 2.44 11.95 24.83
C MET A 126 3.20 13.20 25.21
N THR A 127 3.60 14.02 24.24
CA THR A 127 4.32 15.25 24.50
C THR A 127 3.43 16.36 25.06
N GLY A 128 2.19 16.43 24.61
CA GLY A 128 1.23 17.40 25.13
C GLY A 128 0.82 17.16 26.58
N ARG A 129 0.89 15.91 27.00
CA ARG A 129 0.53 15.57 28.37
C ARG A 129 1.64 15.94 29.36
N GLU A 130 2.88 15.91 28.91
CA GLU A 130 4.00 16.32 29.75
C GLU A 130 4.11 17.84 29.90
N SER A 131 3.74 18.57 28.85
CA SER A 131 3.82 20.04 28.93
C SER A 131 2.71 20.66 29.75
N ASN A 132 1.61 19.93 29.96
CA ASN A 132 0.52 20.45 30.81
C ASN A 132 0.57 19.97 32.23
N ALA A 133 1.61 19.27 32.55
CA ALA A 133 1.70 18.76 33.86
C ALA A 133 2.36 19.71 34.70
N PRO A 134 2.25 20.47 35.28
CA PRO A 134 2.12 21.16 36.20
C PRO A 134 2.78 22.06 36.81
N ALA A 135 2.54 22.86 36.27
CA ALA A 135 2.73 24.09 36.95
C ALA A 135 2.01 24.29 38.23
N ARG A 136 1.49 23.26 38.74
CA ARG A 136 0.73 23.46 39.81
C ARG A 136 1.46 23.39 41.01
N ILE A 137 2.38 24.09 41.21
CA ILE A 137 2.95 23.94 42.26
C ILE A 137 3.01 24.94 43.00
N VAL A 138 2.81 25.06 43.72
CA VAL A 138 3.06 25.82 44.45
C VAL A 138 2.51 26.40 45.16
N GLY A 139 2.27 26.31 45.80
CA GLY A 139 1.77 26.87 46.76
C GLY A 139 2.00 27.51 47.79
#